data_ad4960b864036bb44cf424242a540dfd
#
_entry.id   ad4960b864036bb44cf424242a540dfd
#
_cell.length_a   1.000
_cell.length_b   1.000
_cell.length_c   1.000
_cell.angle_alpha   90.00
_cell.angle_beta   90.00
_cell.angle_gamma   90.00
#
_symmetry.space_group_name_H-M   'P 1'
#
loop_
_entity.id
_entity.type
_entity.pdbx_description
1 polymer ?
#
loop_
_entity_poly.entity_id
_entity_poly.type
_entity_poly.pdbx_seq_one_letter_code
_entity_poly.pdbx_strand_id
1 'polypeptide(L)'
;MKILFVCHRLPFPPNRGGKIRPFNMIQHLSRKHEVTVASLAETVQELRDGEGLKKHCVEVIAELLPKPVRWRQACTALCTSEPSSVAYFRSIELHRRVRNVLCEQKFDCAIVHCAFVAQYVLGWEGGLRWLDYGDLDSGKWAEYGEHRSFPLSLGFRLEAKKLRKYEAKLAGLFHQCTVTTQGELDMYASLGASTPCSVIPNGVDASYFTRPVQGPENSRVIAFLGRMDYYPNIDGILYFVHDILPLIQKAIPDVQLRVIGSNPSQRIRDLARLPGVTITGHVPDVRPYLADAAVAIAPLRLARGTQNKILESMAMGIPVVSTPQAAKGISAIPGKHLLVAGNPGEFSARVIDVLQVLELRRSLSGAARKQVEAMHHWPASMRILDEVLEQALGRRKLRC
;
A
#
# COMPACT_ATOMS: atom_id res chain seq x y z
N MET A 1 -7.24 22.06 15.70
CA MET A 1 -8.26 21.99 14.63
C MET A 1 -9.09 20.74 14.81
N LYS A 2 -10.34 20.77 14.34
CA LYS A 2 -11.19 19.59 14.25
C LYS A 2 -11.10 19.00 12.84
N ILE A 3 -10.69 17.75 12.73
CA ILE A 3 -10.45 17.05 11.45
C ILE A 3 -11.39 15.85 11.36
N LEU A 4 -12.17 15.77 10.29
CA LEU A 4 -12.86 14.55 9.90
C LEU A 4 -11.95 13.74 8.97
N PHE A 5 -11.59 12.50 9.36
CA PHE A 5 -10.80 11.60 8.55
C PHE A 5 -11.66 10.44 8.02
N VAL A 6 -11.87 10.40 6.71
CA VAL A 6 -12.71 9.37 6.06
C VAL A 6 -11.82 8.36 5.35
N CYS A 7 -11.97 7.07 5.65
CA CYS A 7 -11.19 6.03 4.99
C CYS A 7 -12.06 4.80 4.61
N HIS A 8 -11.67 4.12 3.54
CA HIS A 8 -12.45 3.02 2.96
C HIS A 8 -12.40 1.71 3.75
N ARG A 9 -11.46 1.61 4.69
CA ARG A 9 -11.25 0.47 5.58
C ARG A 9 -10.88 0.97 6.97
N LEU A 10 -11.42 0.34 7.98
CA LEU A 10 -11.10 0.66 9.36
C LEU A 10 -9.60 0.45 9.61
N PRO A 11 -8.83 1.51 9.93
CA PRO A 11 -7.37 1.46 9.82
C PRO A 11 -6.65 0.77 10.99
N PHE A 12 -7.38 0.21 11.92
CA PHE A 12 -6.80 -0.54 13.05
C PHE A 12 -7.24 -2.01 13.02
N PRO A 13 -6.37 -2.97 13.37
CA PRO A 13 -4.91 -2.84 13.49
C PRO A 13 -4.25 -2.57 12.13
N PRO A 14 -3.10 -1.85 12.07
CA PRO A 14 -2.42 -1.48 10.83
C PRO A 14 -1.59 -2.64 10.25
N ASN A 15 -2.25 -3.74 9.93
CA ASN A 15 -1.63 -5.02 9.53
C ASN A 15 -1.62 -5.29 8.02
N ARG A 16 -2.03 -4.30 7.19
CA ARG A 16 -2.02 -4.40 5.72
C ARG A 16 -1.93 -3.02 5.07
N GLY A 17 -1.39 -2.93 3.85
CA GLY A 17 -1.08 -1.68 3.16
C GLY A 17 -2.19 -0.63 3.19
N GLY A 18 -3.45 -1.02 2.87
CA GLY A 18 -4.59 -0.09 2.90
C GLY A 18 -5.02 0.38 4.31
N LYS A 19 -4.40 -0.11 5.38
CA LYS A 19 -4.64 0.31 6.77
C LYS A 19 -3.45 1.05 7.38
N ILE A 20 -2.23 0.75 6.93
CA ILE A 20 -0.99 1.28 7.52
C ILE A 20 -0.90 2.80 7.33
N ARG A 21 -1.09 3.29 6.10
CA ARG A 21 -1.00 4.71 5.79
C ARG A 21 -2.04 5.56 6.55
N PRO A 22 -3.35 5.29 6.45
CA PRO A 22 -4.34 6.09 7.17
C PRO A 22 -4.17 6.00 8.69
N PHE A 23 -3.73 4.86 9.24
CA PHE A 23 -3.44 4.75 10.67
C PHE A 23 -2.32 5.71 11.11
N ASN A 24 -1.19 5.73 10.38
CA ASN A 24 -0.08 6.62 10.71
C ASN A 24 -0.43 8.11 10.54
N MET A 25 -1.23 8.45 9.51
CA MET A 25 -1.74 9.82 9.36
C MET A 25 -2.64 10.22 10.55
N ILE A 26 -3.60 9.37 10.94
CA ILE A 26 -4.48 9.60 12.08
C ILE A 26 -3.68 9.74 13.37
N GLN A 27 -2.78 8.79 13.64
CA GLN A 27 -1.94 8.80 14.85
C GLN A 27 -1.08 10.07 14.93
N HIS A 28 -0.57 10.56 13.82
CA HIS A 28 0.21 11.79 13.78
C HIS A 28 -0.68 13.02 14.02
N LEU A 29 -1.77 13.14 13.28
CA LEU A 29 -2.69 14.28 13.37
C LEU A 29 -3.31 14.40 14.76
N SER A 30 -3.64 13.28 15.41
CA SER A 30 -4.24 13.26 16.75
C SER A 30 -3.35 13.79 17.87
N ARG A 31 -2.04 13.96 17.63
CA ARG A 31 -1.13 14.58 18.59
C ARG A 31 -1.36 16.09 18.75
N LYS A 32 -1.92 16.74 17.74
CA LYS A 32 -2.10 18.21 17.70
C LYS A 32 -3.53 18.63 17.38
N HIS A 33 -4.39 17.70 16.94
CA HIS A 33 -5.72 17.99 16.43
C HIS A 33 -6.76 17.01 16.99
N GLU A 34 -8.01 17.44 17.07
CA GLU A 34 -9.14 16.59 17.37
C GLU A 34 -9.55 15.85 16.10
N VAL A 35 -9.38 14.52 16.09
CA VAL A 35 -9.66 13.71 14.91
C VAL A 35 -10.90 12.85 15.15
N THR A 36 -11.90 13.01 14.29
CA THR A 36 -13.03 12.09 14.14
C THR A 36 -12.80 11.21 12.94
N VAL A 37 -12.90 9.89 13.11
CA VAL A 37 -12.69 8.92 12.02
C VAL A 37 -14.01 8.36 11.54
N ALA A 38 -14.27 8.38 10.23
CA ALA A 38 -15.40 7.71 9.60
C ALA A 38 -14.90 6.60 8.64
N SER A 39 -15.41 5.37 8.80
CA SER A 39 -14.91 4.23 8.03
C SER A 39 -15.90 3.09 7.91
N LEU A 40 -15.60 2.17 6.98
CA LEU A 40 -16.33 0.93 6.75
C LEU A 40 -15.55 -0.26 7.31
N ALA A 41 -16.27 -1.17 7.97
CA ALA A 41 -15.78 -2.48 8.36
C ALA A 41 -16.42 -3.57 7.49
N GLU A 42 -15.71 -4.64 7.26
CA GLU A 42 -16.17 -5.78 6.44
C GLU A 42 -16.81 -6.88 7.30
N THR A 43 -16.37 -6.97 8.55
CA THR A 43 -16.82 -7.98 9.53
C THR A 43 -17.04 -7.36 10.91
N VAL A 44 -17.83 -8.04 11.74
CA VAL A 44 -18.01 -7.66 13.14
C VAL A 44 -16.69 -7.69 13.90
N GLN A 45 -15.78 -8.61 13.55
CA GLN A 45 -14.45 -8.66 14.15
C GLN A 45 -13.63 -7.40 13.83
N GLU A 46 -13.68 -6.92 12.57
CA GLU A 46 -13.01 -5.63 12.23
C GLU A 46 -13.59 -4.45 13.01
N LEU A 47 -14.88 -4.44 13.31
CA LEU A 47 -15.48 -3.40 14.17
C LEU A 47 -14.92 -3.47 15.60
N ARG A 48 -14.85 -4.67 16.19
CA ARG A 48 -14.29 -4.88 17.54
C ARG A 48 -12.81 -4.48 17.60
N ASP A 49 -12.03 -4.94 16.63
CA ASP A 49 -10.60 -4.59 16.53
C ASP A 49 -10.43 -3.08 16.39
N GLY A 50 -11.31 -2.44 15.62
CA GLY A 50 -11.32 -0.99 15.37
C GLY A 50 -11.52 -0.12 16.61
N GLU A 51 -12.04 -0.67 17.71
CA GLU A 51 -12.12 0.02 19.01
C GLU A 51 -10.75 0.55 19.48
N GLY A 52 -9.65 -0.10 19.05
CA GLY A 52 -8.30 0.37 19.33
C GLY A 52 -7.98 1.77 18.78
N LEU A 53 -8.73 2.27 17.79
CA LEU A 53 -8.61 3.65 17.29
C LEU A 53 -9.06 4.70 18.30
N LYS A 54 -9.95 4.36 19.22
CA LYS A 54 -10.45 5.31 20.25
C LYS A 54 -9.33 5.87 21.14
N LYS A 55 -8.16 5.21 21.16
CA LYS A 55 -6.94 5.72 21.83
C LYS A 55 -6.33 6.93 21.11
N HIS A 56 -6.66 7.11 19.85
CA HIS A 56 -6.08 8.14 18.98
C HIS A 56 -7.11 9.13 18.43
N CYS A 57 -8.41 8.88 18.62
CA CYS A 57 -9.47 9.66 18.01
C CYS A 57 -10.49 10.10 19.06
N VAL A 58 -11.09 11.28 18.85
CA VAL A 58 -12.19 11.77 19.69
C VAL A 58 -13.44 10.91 19.47
N GLU A 59 -13.69 10.55 18.19
CA GLU A 59 -14.84 9.74 17.82
C GLU A 59 -14.48 8.80 16.65
N VAL A 60 -15.08 7.60 16.65
CA VAL A 60 -14.96 6.63 15.56
C VAL A 60 -16.36 6.24 15.06
N ILE A 61 -16.69 6.66 13.85
CA ILE A 61 -17.93 6.36 13.14
C ILE A 61 -17.65 5.18 12.21
N ALA A 62 -17.79 3.97 12.72
CA ALA A 62 -17.59 2.77 11.93
C ALA A 62 -18.94 2.14 11.54
N GLU A 63 -19.05 1.70 10.28
CA GLU A 63 -20.26 1.07 9.75
C GLU A 63 -19.93 -0.30 9.16
N LEU A 64 -20.74 -1.31 9.50
CA LEU A 64 -20.60 -2.65 8.96
C LEU A 64 -21.17 -2.71 7.53
N LEU A 65 -20.33 -3.01 6.57
CA LEU A 65 -20.75 -3.25 5.18
C LEU A 65 -20.17 -4.59 4.71
N PRO A 66 -20.95 -5.70 4.83
CA PRO A 66 -20.50 -7.05 4.51
C PRO A 66 -20.17 -7.24 3.02
N LYS A 67 -19.22 -8.12 2.72
CA LYS A 67 -18.81 -8.44 1.34
C LYS A 67 -19.95 -8.73 0.35
N PRO A 68 -20.96 -9.54 0.68
CA PRO A 68 -22.06 -9.81 -0.27
C PRO A 68 -22.81 -8.54 -0.69
N VAL A 69 -23.03 -7.61 0.25
CA VAL A 69 -23.70 -6.33 -0.04
C VAL A 69 -22.82 -5.48 -0.97
N ARG A 70 -21.52 -5.39 -0.67
CA ARG A 70 -20.54 -4.66 -1.50
C ARG A 70 -20.48 -5.18 -2.92
N TRP A 71 -20.43 -6.50 -3.11
CA TRP A 71 -20.40 -7.12 -4.44
C TRP A 71 -21.68 -6.90 -5.21
N ARG A 72 -22.86 -7.02 -4.56
CA ARG A 72 -24.14 -6.70 -5.20
C ARG A 72 -24.13 -5.26 -5.75
N GLN A 73 -23.70 -4.28 -4.94
CA GLN A 73 -23.60 -2.88 -5.36
C GLN A 73 -22.61 -2.68 -6.52
N ALA A 74 -21.45 -3.33 -6.46
CA ALA A 74 -20.47 -3.26 -7.54
C ALA A 74 -21.01 -3.85 -8.85
N CYS A 75 -21.73 -4.98 -8.78
CA CYS A 75 -22.36 -5.61 -9.95
C CYS A 75 -23.44 -4.71 -10.57
N THR A 76 -24.29 -4.07 -9.76
CA THR A 76 -25.32 -3.16 -10.30
C THR A 76 -24.70 -1.94 -10.99
N ALA A 77 -23.51 -1.48 -10.54
CA ALA A 77 -22.81 -0.37 -11.16
C ALA A 77 -22.14 -0.71 -12.50
N LEU A 78 -21.99 -1.99 -12.86
CA LEU A 78 -21.37 -2.40 -14.14
C LEU A 78 -22.08 -1.78 -15.35
N CYS A 79 -23.39 -1.72 -15.31
CA CYS A 79 -24.24 -1.18 -16.38
C CYS A 79 -24.47 0.34 -16.29
N THR A 80 -23.79 1.05 -15.39
CA THR A 80 -23.92 2.49 -15.20
C THR A 80 -22.63 3.23 -15.57
N SER A 81 -22.65 4.55 -15.53
CA SER A 81 -21.43 5.37 -15.68
C SER A 81 -20.58 5.43 -14.40
N GLU A 82 -21.09 4.96 -13.27
CA GLU A 82 -20.42 4.94 -12.00
C GLU A 82 -19.35 3.83 -11.96
N PRO A 83 -18.17 4.10 -11.36
CA PRO A 83 -17.20 3.04 -11.12
C PRO A 83 -17.73 2.00 -10.12
N SER A 84 -17.57 0.72 -10.45
CA SER A 84 -17.98 -0.39 -9.58
C SER A 84 -17.24 -0.35 -8.24
N SER A 85 -15.98 0.12 -8.23
CA SER A 85 -15.18 0.30 -7.03
C SER A 85 -15.76 1.38 -6.09
N VAL A 86 -16.37 2.44 -6.61
CA VAL A 86 -17.06 3.46 -5.79
C VAL A 86 -18.33 2.90 -5.19
N ALA A 87 -19.15 2.21 -6.01
CA ALA A 87 -20.36 1.55 -5.55
C ALA A 87 -20.07 0.46 -4.49
N TYR A 88 -18.97 -0.28 -4.62
CA TYR A 88 -18.54 -1.30 -3.66
C TYR A 88 -18.35 -0.74 -2.24
N PHE A 89 -17.95 0.53 -2.11
CA PHE A 89 -17.76 1.20 -0.82
C PHE A 89 -18.90 2.17 -0.46
N ARG A 90 -20.09 2.02 -1.05
CA ARG A 90 -21.26 2.85 -0.72
C ARG A 90 -21.98 2.29 0.49
N SER A 91 -22.26 3.13 1.48
CA SER A 91 -23.15 2.86 2.61
C SER A 91 -24.05 4.06 2.84
N ILE A 92 -25.35 3.85 2.74
CA ILE A 92 -26.36 4.89 3.01
C ILE A 92 -26.26 5.32 4.47
N GLU A 93 -26.05 4.38 5.38
CA GLU A 93 -25.98 4.66 6.81
C GLU A 93 -24.71 5.45 7.16
N LEU A 94 -23.53 5.07 6.62
CA LEU A 94 -22.31 5.87 6.83
C LEU A 94 -22.49 7.28 6.25
N HIS A 95 -23.11 7.41 5.07
CA HIS A 95 -23.39 8.70 4.46
C HIS A 95 -24.26 9.58 5.38
N ARG A 96 -25.34 9.01 5.92
CA ARG A 96 -26.23 9.69 6.86
C ARG A 96 -25.48 10.15 8.11
N ARG A 97 -24.70 9.26 8.74
CA ARG A 97 -23.93 9.57 9.95
C ARG A 97 -22.86 10.63 9.72
N VAL A 98 -22.11 10.53 8.62
CA VAL A 98 -21.09 11.55 8.25
C VAL A 98 -21.76 12.90 8.00
N ARG A 99 -22.89 12.93 7.27
CA ARG A 99 -23.64 14.16 7.02
C ARG A 99 -24.14 14.80 8.34
N ASN A 100 -24.68 14.01 9.24
CA ASN A 100 -25.16 14.51 10.54
C ASN A 100 -24.01 15.16 11.32
N VAL A 101 -22.88 14.47 11.48
CA VAL A 101 -21.72 15.01 12.20
C VAL A 101 -21.18 16.29 11.55
N LEU A 102 -21.15 16.37 10.22
CA LEU A 102 -20.76 17.59 9.48
C LEU A 102 -21.74 18.75 9.63
N CYS A 103 -23.02 18.47 9.92
CA CYS A 103 -24.03 19.51 10.22
C CYS A 103 -24.01 19.93 11.69
N GLU A 104 -23.78 18.99 12.62
CA GLU A 104 -23.84 19.21 14.06
C GLU A 104 -22.54 19.80 14.62
N GLN A 105 -21.41 19.49 13.98
CA GLN A 105 -20.09 19.91 14.44
C GLN A 105 -19.36 20.73 13.37
N LYS A 106 -18.62 21.74 13.79
CA LYS A 106 -17.77 22.54 12.92
C LYS A 106 -16.41 21.86 12.75
N PHE A 107 -16.13 21.37 11.55
CA PHE A 107 -14.82 20.84 11.16
C PHE A 107 -14.01 21.87 10.37
N ASP A 108 -12.71 21.95 10.64
CA ASP A 108 -11.78 22.81 9.89
C ASP A 108 -11.31 22.12 8.58
N CYS A 109 -11.22 20.77 8.62
CA CYS A 109 -10.73 19.98 7.51
C CYS A 109 -11.43 18.62 7.43
N ALA A 110 -11.70 18.15 6.22
CA ALA A 110 -12.06 16.77 5.92
C ALA A 110 -10.96 16.13 5.06
N ILE A 111 -10.25 15.17 5.61
CA ILE A 111 -9.24 14.37 4.90
C ILE A 111 -9.87 13.06 4.47
N VAL A 112 -9.83 12.77 3.19
CA VAL A 112 -10.39 11.54 2.63
C VAL A 112 -9.25 10.67 2.11
N HIS A 113 -9.12 9.46 2.64
CA HIS A 113 -8.15 8.49 2.15
C HIS A 113 -8.82 7.50 1.20
N CYS A 114 -8.39 7.52 -0.06
CA CYS A 114 -8.89 6.77 -1.20
C CYS A 114 -10.13 7.41 -1.88
N ALA A 115 -10.09 7.51 -3.21
CA ALA A 115 -11.13 8.09 -4.04
C ALA A 115 -12.53 7.48 -3.82
N PHE A 116 -12.60 6.20 -3.49
CA PHE A 116 -13.88 5.48 -3.35
C PHE A 116 -14.80 6.03 -2.27
N VAL A 117 -14.24 6.62 -1.22
CA VAL A 117 -14.98 7.18 -0.09
C VAL A 117 -15.11 8.71 -0.12
N ALA A 118 -14.62 9.34 -1.16
CA ALA A 118 -14.82 10.77 -1.39
C ALA A 118 -16.31 11.15 -1.45
N GLN A 119 -17.17 10.21 -1.88
CA GLN A 119 -18.62 10.38 -1.95
C GLN A 119 -19.25 10.86 -0.63
N TYR A 120 -18.66 10.58 0.51
CA TYR A 120 -19.20 10.94 1.82
C TYR A 120 -19.05 12.42 2.20
N VAL A 121 -18.17 13.18 1.51
CA VAL A 121 -17.90 14.59 1.82
C VAL A 121 -18.12 15.54 0.63
N LEU A 122 -18.61 15.05 -0.52
CA LEU A 122 -18.70 15.86 -1.74
C LEU A 122 -19.57 17.11 -1.63
N GLY A 123 -20.61 17.11 -0.82
CA GLY A 123 -21.50 18.25 -0.62
C GLY A 123 -21.13 19.18 0.53
N TRP A 124 -20.02 18.90 1.22
CA TRP A 124 -19.60 19.69 2.37
C TRP A 124 -18.64 20.82 1.98
N GLU A 125 -18.97 22.05 2.38
CA GLU A 125 -18.17 23.26 2.09
C GLU A 125 -17.64 23.96 3.35
N GLY A 126 -17.94 23.41 4.54
CA GLY A 126 -17.62 24.03 5.83
C GLY A 126 -16.13 24.18 6.14
N GLY A 127 -15.24 23.45 5.45
CA GLY A 127 -13.80 23.44 5.72
C GLY A 127 -12.93 23.04 4.53
N LEU A 128 -11.66 22.80 4.78
CA LEU A 128 -10.71 22.30 3.78
C LEU A 128 -11.10 20.87 3.40
N ARG A 129 -11.26 20.58 2.10
CA ARG A 129 -11.40 19.23 1.58
C ARG A 129 -10.07 18.77 0.99
N TRP A 130 -9.50 17.73 1.56
CA TRP A 130 -8.24 17.12 1.12
C TRP A 130 -8.47 15.67 0.72
N LEU A 131 -8.06 15.30 -0.48
CA LEU A 131 -8.12 13.94 -0.98
C LEU A 131 -6.72 13.32 -1.05
N ASP A 132 -6.46 12.36 -0.19
CA ASP A 132 -5.31 11.48 -0.28
C ASP A 132 -5.68 10.26 -1.12
N TYR A 133 -5.30 10.27 -2.39
CA TYR A 133 -5.54 9.12 -3.28
C TYR A 133 -4.80 7.89 -2.79
N GLY A 134 -3.64 8.07 -2.15
CA GLY A 134 -2.65 7.02 -2.01
C GLY A 134 -2.06 6.73 -3.39
N ASP A 135 -2.64 5.77 -4.09
CA ASP A 135 -2.36 5.49 -5.50
C ASP A 135 -3.61 5.77 -6.35
N LEU A 136 -3.45 6.11 -7.63
CA LEU A 136 -4.55 6.27 -8.57
C LEU A 136 -5.02 4.90 -9.06
N ASP A 137 -6.15 4.44 -8.54
CA ASP A 137 -6.65 3.09 -8.80
C ASP A 137 -7.02 2.85 -10.28
N SER A 138 -7.35 3.90 -11.04
CA SER A 138 -7.60 3.78 -12.48
C SER A 138 -6.41 3.17 -13.24
N GLY A 139 -5.19 3.53 -12.87
CA GLY A 139 -3.99 2.93 -13.44
C GLY A 139 -3.80 1.47 -13.07
N LYS A 140 -4.11 1.09 -11.84
CA LYS A 140 -4.06 -0.31 -11.39
C LYS A 140 -5.04 -1.19 -12.16
N TRP A 141 -6.28 -0.71 -12.37
CA TRP A 141 -7.26 -1.44 -13.15
C TRP A 141 -6.90 -1.53 -14.63
N ALA A 142 -6.26 -0.49 -15.20
CA ALA A 142 -5.74 -0.52 -16.57
C ALA A 142 -4.67 -1.61 -16.73
N GLU A 143 -3.70 -1.65 -15.82
CA GLU A 143 -2.63 -2.64 -15.79
C GLU A 143 -3.18 -4.09 -15.65
N TYR A 144 -4.18 -4.30 -14.79
CA TYR A 144 -4.86 -5.59 -14.71
C TYR A 144 -5.57 -5.96 -16.02
N GLY A 145 -6.14 -4.99 -16.73
CA GLY A 145 -6.76 -5.18 -18.03
C GLY A 145 -5.79 -5.58 -19.14
N GLU A 146 -4.51 -5.24 -19.01
CA GLU A 146 -3.45 -5.64 -19.94
C GLU A 146 -2.95 -7.07 -19.68
N HIS A 147 -2.95 -7.51 -18.42
CA HIS A 147 -2.40 -8.79 -17.98
C HIS A 147 -3.44 -9.90 -17.79
N ARG A 148 -4.68 -9.66 -18.13
CA ARG A 148 -5.76 -10.65 -18.04
C ARG A 148 -6.32 -10.97 -19.40
N SER A 149 -6.76 -12.24 -19.57
CA SER A 149 -7.45 -12.68 -20.78
C SER A 149 -8.91 -12.20 -20.80
N PHE A 150 -9.49 -12.21 -22.01
CA PHE A 150 -10.93 -12.00 -22.21
C PHE A 150 -11.73 -13.10 -21.47
N PRO A 151 -12.90 -12.81 -20.85
CA PRO A 151 -13.60 -11.52 -20.84
C PRO A 151 -13.17 -10.56 -19.71
N LEU A 152 -12.37 -11.01 -18.74
CA LEU A 152 -12.01 -10.22 -17.55
C LEU A 152 -11.24 -8.94 -17.91
N SER A 153 -10.38 -8.99 -18.94
CA SER A 153 -9.64 -7.83 -19.42
C SER A 153 -10.54 -6.66 -19.81
N LEU A 154 -11.69 -6.94 -20.44
CA LEU A 154 -12.65 -5.93 -20.83
C LEU A 154 -13.28 -5.25 -19.61
N GLY A 155 -13.68 -6.04 -18.60
CA GLY A 155 -14.22 -5.51 -17.34
C GLY A 155 -13.24 -4.59 -16.63
N PHE A 156 -11.97 -4.97 -16.53
CA PHE A 156 -10.93 -4.13 -15.91
C PHE A 156 -10.67 -2.84 -16.69
N ARG A 157 -10.62 -2.88 -18.02
CA ARG A 157 -10.46 -1.69 -18.87
C ARG A 157 -11.64 -0.71 -18.75
N LEU A 158 -12.88 -1.23 -18.69
CA LEU A 158 -14.07 -0.40 -18.46
C LEU A 158 -14.02 0.26 -17.09
N GLU A 159 -13.68 -0.49 -16.03
CA GLU A 159 -13.53 0.05 -14.69
C GLU A 159 -12.44 1.14 -14.64
N ALA A 160 -11.27 0.88 -15.24
CA ALA A 160 -10.20 1.84 -15.35
C ALA A 160 -10.65 3.16 -16.00
N LYS A 161 -11.40 3.08 -17.10
CA LYS A 161 -11.94 4.26 -17.81
C LYS A 161 -12.95 5.05 -16.95
N LYS A 162 -13.83 4.35 -16.23
CA LYS A 162 -14.79 4.99 -15.33
C LYS A 162 -14.09 5.67 -14.15
N LEU A 163 -13.14 4.96 -13.52
CA LEU A 163 -12.36 5.50 -12.42
C LEU A 163 -11.53 6.71 -12.81
N ARG A 164 -10.86 6.67 -13.96
CA ARG A 164 -10.06 7.82 -14.44
C ARG A 164 -10.92 9.08 -14.58
N LYS A 165 -12.15 8.96 -15.11
CA LYS A 165 -13.10 10.07 -15.18
C LYS A 165 -13.53 10.55 -13.79
N TYR A 166 -13.75 9.62 -12.88
CA TYR A 166 -14.14 9.93 -11.51
C TYR A 166 -13.00 10.60 -10.74
N GLU A 167 -11.78 10.09 -10.82
CA GLU A 167 -10.58 10.66 -10.21
C GLU A 167 -10.33 12.10 -10.74
N ALA A 168 -10.44 12.32 -12.05
CA ALA A 168 -10.33 13.66 -12.64
C ALA A 168 -11.42 14.61 -12.12
N LYS A 169 -12.68 14.15 -12.00
CA LYS A 169 -13.76 14.94 -11.41
C LYS A 169 -13.46 15.30 -9.95
N LEU A 170 -13.02 14.34 -9.15
CA LEU A 170 -12.68 14.58 -7.74
C LEU A 170 -11.54 15.59 -7.60
N ALA A 171 -10.52 15.49 -8.44
CA ALA A 171 -9.41 16.43 -8.44
C ALA A 171 -9.87 17.88 -8.60
N GLY A 172 -10.96 18.14 -9.35
CA GLY A 172 -11.55 19.48 -9.45
C GLY A 172 -12.46 19.91 -8.28
N LEU A 173 -12.81 18.98 -7.39
CA LEU A 173 -13.76 19.23 -6.28
C LEU A 173 -13.06 19.39 -4.93
N PHE A 174 -11.82 18.98 -4.79
CA PHE A 174 -11.05 19.08 -3.56
C PHE A 174 -10.10 20.29 -3.61
N HIS A 175 -9.68 20.79 -2.46
CA HIS A 175 -8.77 21.94 -2.36
C HIS A 175 -7.30 21.52 -2.38
N GLN A 176 -7.00 20.28 -1.99
CA GLN A 176 -5.69 19.66 -1.96
C GLN A 176 -5.82 18.19 -2.29
N CYS A 177 -4.87 17.67 -3.08
CA CYS A 177 -4.71 16.25 -3.35
C CYS A 177 -3.33 15.76 -2.90
N THR A 178 -3.21 14.46 -2.60
CA THR A 178 -1.92 13.83 -2.33
C THR A 178 -1.85 12.42 -2.90
N VAL A 179 -0.64 12.00 -3.25
CA VAL A 179 -0.28 10.68 -3.77
C VAL A 179 0.97 10.14 -3.08
N THR A 180 1.31 8.86 -3.29
CA THR A 180 2.43 8.22 -2.56
C THR A 180 3.78 8.32 -3.27
N THR A 181 3.80 8.48 -4.59
CA THR A 181 5.04 8.45 -5.38
C THR A 181 5.04 9.51 -6.49
N GLN A 182 6.23 9.82 -7.02
CA GLN A 182 6.35 10.70 -8.18
C GLN A 182 5.60 10.16 -9.40
N GLY A 183 5.66 8.84 -9.65
CA GLY A 183 4.92 8.23 -10.76
C GLY A 183 3.40 8.37 -10.65
N GLU A 184 2.85 8.37 -9.43
CA GLU A 184 1.44 8.67 -9.20
C GLU A 184 1.14 10.17 -9.36
N LEU A 185 2.09 11.06 -9.03
CA LEU A 185 1.96 12.50 -9.30
C LEU A 185 1.94 12.79 -10.80
N ASP A 186 2.82 12.15 -11.57
CA ASP A 186 2.84 12.27 -13.04
C ASP A 186 1.52 11.78 -13.65
N MET A 187 0.99 10.69 -13.12
CA MET A 187 -0.33 10.18 -13.52
C MET A 187 -1.46 11.15 -13.14
N TYR A 188 -1.41 11.74 -11.93
CA TYR A 188 -2.36 12.78 -11.52
C TYR A 188 -2.32 13.99 -12.47
N ALA A 189 -1.14 14.46 -12.83
CA ALA A 189 -0.97 15.56 -13.79
C ALA A 189 -1.64 15.22 -15.14
N SER A 190 -1.59 13.96 -15.57
CA SER A 190 -2.25 13.49 -16.79
C SER A 190 -3.80 13.46 -16.73
N LEU A 191 -4.40 13.72 -15.56
CA LEU A 191 -5.85 13.90 -15.43
C LEU A 191 -6.31 15.31 -15.90
N GLY A 192 -5.38 16.25 -16.08
CA GLY A 192 -5.70 17.64 -16.45
C GLY A 192 -6.32 18.47 -15.31
N ALA A 193 -6.09 18.07 -14.07
CA ALA A 193 -6.63 18.73 -12.90
C ALA A 193 -5.79 19.96 -12.51
N SER A 194 -6.46 21.04 -12.09
CA SER A 194 -5.83 22.27 -11.61
C SER A 194 -5.56 22.29 -10.10
N THR A 195 -6.14 21.37 -9.34
CA THR A 195 -5.95 21.29 -7.89
C THR A 195 -4.52 20.87 -7.55
N PRO A 196 -3.87 21.58 -6.61
CA PRO A 196 -2.53 21.20 -6.15
C PRO A 196 -2.48 19.75 -5.65
N CYS A 197 -1.47 19.01 -6.10
CA CYS A 197 -1.20 17.66 -5.65
C CYS A 197 0.26 17.55 -5.16
N SER A 198 0.46 16.90 -4.03
CA SER A 198 1.79 16.73 -3.42
C SER A 198 2.08 15.25 -3.20
N VAL A 199 3.36 14.88 -3.23
CA VAL A 199 3.80 13.53 -2.89
C VAL A 199 4.02 13.45 -1.37
N ILE A 200 3.32 12.53 -0.71
CA ILE A 200 3.59 12.13 0.67
C ILE A 200 3.95 10.64 0.64
N PRO A 201 5.22 10.27 0.70
CA PRO A 201 5.65 8.87 0.59
C PRO A 201 5.09 8.00 1.71
N ASN A 202 4.90 6.71 1.42
CA ASN A 202 4.68 5.75 2.48
C ASN A 202 5.98 5.54 3.29
N GLY A 203 5.79 5.34 4.60
CA GLY A 203 6.87 5.03 5.51
C GLY A 203 6.84 3.57 5.97
N VAL A 204 7.88 3.19 6.67
CA VAL A 204 7.98 1.97 7.46
C VAL A 204 8.33 2.33 8.90
N ASP A 205 7.88 1.52 9.85
CA ASP A 205 8.34 1.62 11.24
C ASP A 205 9.72 0.96 11.35
N ALA A 206 10.77 1.76 11.17
CA ALA A 206 12.15 1.29 11.23
C ALA A 206 12.58 0.89 12.65
N SER A 207 11.86 1.30 13.68
CA SER A 207 12.09 0.86 15.06
C SER A 207 11.49 -0.53 15.32
N TYR A 208 10.35 -0.82 14.71
CA TYR A 208 9.74 -2.15 14.73
C TYR A 208 10.50 -3.13 13.83
N PHE A 209 10.75 -2.76 12.57
CA PHE A 209 11.51 -3.58 11.62
C PHE A 209 13.02 -3.46 11.87
N THR A 210 13.46 -4.02 12.99
CA THR A 210 14.87 -4.15 13.34
C THR A 210 15.30 -5.60 13.34
N ARG A 211 16.54 -5.86 12.96
CA ARG A 211 17.15 -7.17 13.05
C ARG A 211 17.92 -7.24 14.37
N PRO A 212 17.57 -8.18 15.29
CA PRO A 212 18.21 -8.25 16.61
C PRO A 212 19.71 -8.56 16.55
N VAL A 213 20.12 -9.33 15.54
CA VAL A 213 21.50 -9.73 15.25
C VAL A 213 21.66 -9.79 13.74
N GLN A 214 22.85 -9.50 13.20
CA GLN A 214 23.15 -9.79 11.80
C GLN A 214 22.87 -11.27 11.54
N GLY A 215 22.10 -11.57 10.47
CA GLY A 215 21.78 -12.93 10.12
C GLY A 215 23.06 -13.73 9.82
N PRO A 216 22.96 -15.06 9.86
CA PRO A 216 24.12 -15.94 9.64
C PRO A 216 24.83 -15.58 8.33
N GLU A 217 26.14 -15.42 8.37
CA GLU A 217 26.93 -15.09 7.18
C GLU A 217 26.78 -16.14 6.08
N ASN A 218 26.62 -17.40 6.47
CA ASN A 218 26.42 -18.53 5.55
C ASN A 218 24.96 -18.80 5.23
N SER A 219 24.02 -17.87 5.54
CA SER A 219 22.61 -18.08 5.23
C SER A 219 22.38 -18.19 3.73
N ARG A 220 21.58 -19.16 3.33
CA ARG A 220 21.10 -19.41 1.97
C ARG A 220 19.59 -19.27 1.87
N VAL A 221 18.98 -18.53 2.78
CA VAL A 221 17.55 -18.29 2.83
C VAL A 221 17.19 -17.07 1.99
N ILE A 222 16.34 -17.30 0.99
CA ILE A 222 15.66 -16.26 0.21
C ILE A 222 14.27 -16.05 0.84
N ALA A 223 13.90 -14.81 1.14
CA ALA A 223 12.59 -14.48 1.71
C ALA A 223 11.70 -13.74 0.71
N PHE A 224 10.44 -14.15 0.62
CA PHE A 224 9.38 -13.41 -0.06
C PHE A 224 8.27 -13.09 0.94
N LEU A 225 7.94 -11.80 1.09
CA LEU A 225 6.93 -11.31 2.02
C LEU A 225 5.71 -10.77 1.28
N GLY A 226 4.49 -11.15 1.70
CA GLY A 226 3.27 -10.56 1.15
C GLY A 226 2.03 -11.40 1.40
N ARG A 227 0.86 -10.78 1.20
CA ARG A 227 -0.43 -11.49 1.24
C ARG A 227 -0.56 -12.39 0.02
N MET A 228 -0.87 -13.67 0.24
CA MET A 228 -0.93 -14.69 -0.81
C MET A 228 -2.33 -14.85 -1.45
N ASP A 229 -3.25 -13.94 -1.15
CA ASP A 229 -4.53 -13.72 -1.83
C ASP A 229 -4.53 -12.47 -2.73
N TYR A 230 -3.41 -11.73 -2.77
CA TYR A 230 -3.23 -10.56 -3.62
C TYR A 230 -2.54 -10.96 -4.94
N TYR A 231 -3.21 -10.70 -6.06
CA TYR A 231 -2.79 -11.20 -7.37
C TYR A 231 -1.34 -10.90 -7.75
N PRO A 232 -0.81 -9.67 -7.61
CA PRO A 232 0.60 -9.40 -7.92
C PRO A 232 1.59 -10.25 -7.11
N ASN A 233 1.26 -10.60 -5.86
CA ASN A 233 2.09 -11.47 -5.05
C ASN A 233 2.03 -12.93 -5.53
N ILE A 234 0.83 -13.40 -5.89
CA ILE A 234 0.64 -14.74 -6.44
C ILE A 234 1.42 -14.88 -7.76
N ASP A 235 1.22 -13.93 -8.66
CA ASP A 235 1.91 -13.90 -9.96
C ASP A 235 3.43 -13.85 -9.80
N GLY A 236 3.92 -12.94 -8.94
CA GLY A 236 5.35 -12.76 -8.72
C GLY A 236 6.03 -13.97 -8.09
N ILE A 237 5.41 -14.63 -7.10
CA ILE A 237 6.03 -15.81 -6.48
C ILE A 237 5.98 -17.03 -7.41
N LEU A 238 4.94 -17.19 -8.22
CA LEU A 238 4.88 -18.24 -9.23
C LEU A 238 5.94 -18.03 -10.31
N TYR A 239 6.10 -16.80 -10.80
CA TYR A 239 7.16 -16.43 -11.72
C TYR A 239 8.55 -16.74 -11.15
N PHE A 240 8.78 -16.38 -9.87
CA PHE A 240 10.05 -16.68 -9.23
C PHE A 240 10.33 -18.18 -9.13
N VAL A 241 9.35 -18.96 -8.70
CA VAL A 241 9.51 -20.39 -8.47
C VAL A 241 9.68 -21.17 -9.78
N HIS A 242 8.97 -20.77 -10.84
CA HIS A 242 9.03 -21.51 -12.12
C HIS A 242 10.19 -21.08 -13.00
N ASP A 243 10.51 -19.77 -13.05
CA ASP A 243 11.44 -19.25 -14.04
C ASP A 243 12.81 -18.84 -13.45
N ILE A 244 12.89 -18.56 -12.14
CA ILE A 244 14.11 -18.00 -11.50
C ILE A 244 14.75 -19.00 -10.53
N LEU A 245 13.97 -19.60 -9.63
CA LEU A 245 14.48 -20.49 -8.58
C LEU A 245 15.29 -21.68 -9.14
N PRO A 246 14.91 -22.35 -10.24
CA PRO A 246 15.69 -23.44 -10.80
C PRO A 246 17.09 -23.01 -11.24
N LEU A 247 17.26 -21.76 -11.72
CA LEU A 247 18.56 -21.21 -12.10
C LEU A 247 19.46 -21.02 -10.88
N ILE A 248 18.87 -20.58 -9.75
CA ILE A 248 19.59 -20.41 -8.49
C ILE A 248 19.96 -21.77 -7.91
N GLN A 249 19.03 -22.74 -7.88
CA GLN A 249 19.28 -24.10 -7.37
C GLN A 249 20.37 -24.86 -8.14
N LYS A 250 20.50 -24.56 -9.43
CA LYS A 250 21.62 -25.11 -10.24
C LYS A 250 22.99 -24.64 -9.74
N ALA A 251 23.08 -23.38 -9.26
CA ALA A 251 24.33 -22.82 -8.73
C ALA A 251 24.49 -23.05 -7.23
N ILE A 252 23.41 -23.10 -6.48
CA ILE A 252 23.38 -23.27 -5.01
C ILE A 252 22.28 -24.29 -4.68
N PRO A 253 22.60 -25.59 -4.71
CA PRO A 253 21.59 -26.67 -4.58
C PRO A 253 20.82 -26.68 -3.24
N ASP A 254 21.41 -26.18 -2.16
CA ASP A 254 20.84 -26.14 -0.82
C ASP A 254 20.18 -24.78 -0.47
N VAL A 255 19.94 -23.94 -1.49
CA VAL A 255 19.19 -22.69 -1.31
C VAL A 255 17.76 -22.96 -0.84
N GLN A 256 17.27 -22.14 0.07
CA GLN A 256 15.93 -22.23 0.63
C GLN A 256 15.11 -20.99 0.26
N LEU A 257 13.89 -21.19 -0.19
CA LEU A 257 12.90 -20.15 -0.40
C LEU A 257 11.86 -20.18 0.73
N ARG A 258 11.71 -19.08 1.42
CA ARG A 258 10.67 -18.90 2.45
C ARG A 258 9.64 -17.88 1.98
N VAL A 259 8.41 -18.34 1.78
CA VAL A 259 7.26 -17.50 1.41
C VAL A 259 6.45 -17.20 2.66
N ILE A 260 6.46 -15.93 3.08
CA ILE A 260 5.89 -15.46 4.34
C ILE A 260 4.62 -14.67 4.05
N GLY A 261 3.46 -15.12 4.55
CA GLY A 261 2.26 -14.32 4.42
C GLY A 261 0.94 -15.08 4.46
N SER A 262 -0.12 -14.33 4.77
CA SER A 262 -1.46 -14.85 5.01
C SER A 262 -2.21 -15.26 3.74
N ASN A 263 -3.22 -16.12 3.95
CA ASN A 263 -4.22 -16.53 2.95
C ASN A 263 -3.63 -17.17 1.68
N PRO A 264 -2.68 -18.15 1.79
CA PRO A 264 -2.18 -18.82 0.59
C PRO A 264 -3.30 -19.64 -0.07
N SER A 265 -3.48 -19.44 -1.38
CA SER A 265 -4.35 -20.28 -2.19
C SER A 265 -3.77 -21.71 -2.26
N GLN A 266 -4.57 -22.69 -2.70
CA GLN A 266 -4.08 -24.08 -2.85
C GLN A 266 -2.86 -24.12 -3.77
N ARG A 267 -2.88 -23.38 -4.88
CA ARG A 267 -1.76 -23.28 -5.83
C ARG A 267 -0.45 -22.79 -5.16
N ILE A 268 -0.55 -21.88 -4.20
CA ILE A 268 0.63 -21.41 -3.44
C ILE A 268 1.05 -22.44 -2.40
N ARG A 269 0.11 -23.09 -1.70
CA ARG A 269 0.43 -24.17 -0.75
C ARG A 269 1.15 -25.34 -1.41
N ASP A 270 0.77 -25.67 -2.65
CA ASP A 270 1.40 -26.77 -3.41
C ASP A 270 2.88 -26.52 -3.73
N LEU A 271 3.35 -25.27 -3.73
CA LEU A 271 4.77 -24.94 -3.87
C LEU A 271 5.63 -25.52 -2.76
N ALA A 272 5.07 -25.79 -1.56
CA ALA A 272 5.78 -26.43 -0.45
C ALA A 272 6.19 -27.88 -0.74
N ARG A 273 5.70 -28.49 -1.82
CA ARG A 273 6.15 -29.81 -2.31
C ARG A 273 7.49 -29.75 -3.06
N LEU A 274 7.91 -28.56 -3.45
CA LEU A 274 9.18 -28.36 -4.14
C LEU A 274 10.34 -28.37 -3.13
N PRO A 275 11.48 -28.98 -3.47
CA PRO A 275 12.65 -28.99 -2.60
C PRO A 275 13.09 -27.56 -2.22
N GLY A 276 13.36 -27.34 -0.94
CA GLY A 276 13.85 -26.08 -0.42
C GLY A 276 12.80 -24.95 -0.35
N VAL A 277 11.49 -25.25 -0.57
CA VAL A 277 10.42 -24.22 -0.51
C VAL A 277 9.57 -24.41 0.75
N THR A 278 9.42 -23.32 1.51
CA THR A 278 8.58 -23.27 2.73
C THR A 278 7.53 -22.18 2.59
N ILE A 279 6.26 -22.51 2.92
CA ILE A 279 5.14 -21.58 2.94
C ILE A 279 4.65 -21.45 4.38
N THR A 280 4.81 -20.27 5.01
CA THR A 280 4.47 -20.11 6.44
C THR A 280 2.98 -19.98 6.70
N GLY A 281 2.22 -19.48 5.72
CA GLY A 281 0.86 -19.00 6.00
C GLY A 281 0.86 -17.71 6.84
N HIS A 282 -0.24 -17.49 7.58
CA HIS A 282 -0.33 -16.36 8.51
C HIS A 282 0.62 -16.54 9.70
N VAL A 283 1.39 -15.51 9.98
CA VAL A 283 2.25 -15.43 11.17
C VAL A 283 1.92 -14.14 11.93
N PRO A 284 1.93 -14.17 13.27
CA PRO A 284 1.67 -12.97 14.08
C PRO A 284 2.74 -11.89 13.90
N ASP A 285 3.99 -12.30 13.72
CA ASP A 285 5.15 -11.43 13.49
C ASP A 285 6.02 -12.01 12.39
N VAL A 286 6.30 -11.20 11.37
CA VAL A 286 7.11 -11.62 10.22
C VAL A 286 8.62 -11.54 10.48
N ARG A 287 9.04 -10.74 11.47
CA ARG A 287 10.45 -10.46 11.76
C ARG A 287 11.29 -11.71 12.09
N PRO A 288 10.83 -12.67 12.92
CA PRO A 288 11.58 -13.91 13.16
C PRO A 288 11.83 -14.72 11.90
N TYR A 289 10.87 -14.70 10.96
CA TYR A 289 10.98 -15.42 9.69
C TYR A 289 11.85 -14.72 8.65
N LEU A 290 12.12 -13.43 8.84
CA LEU A 290 13.02 -12.63 8.02
C LEU A 290 14.45 -12.57 8.61
N ALA A 291 14.60 -12.80 9.91
CA ALA A 291 15.83 -12.53 10.65
C ALA A 291 17.07 -13.29 10.10
N ASP A 292 16.89 -14.49 9.60
CA ASP A 292 17.95 -15.33 9.03
C ASP A 292 18.05 -15.24 7.49
N ALA A 293 17.17 -14.46 6.83
CA ALA A 293 17.23 -14.31 5.39
C ALA A 293 18.53 -13.59 4.93
N ALA A 294 19.19 -14.17 3.94
CA ALA A 294 20.34 -13.54 3.28
C ALA A 294 19.90 -12.48 2.26
N VAL A 295 18.75 -12.69 1.63
CA VAL A 295 18.19 -11.81 0.62
C VAL A 295 16.66 -11.86 0.66
N ALA A 296 16.01 -10.72 0.48
CA ALA A 296 14.58 -10.62 0.23
C ALA A 296 14.35 -10.37 -1.27
N ILE A 297 13.24 -10.90 -1.79
CA ILE A 297 12.90 -10.76 -3.20
C ILE A 297 11.57 -10.05 -3.41
N ALA A 298 11.48 -9.26 -4.47
CA ALA A 298 10.25 -8.65 -4.95
C ALA A 298 10.11 -8.86 -6.48
N PRO A 299 9.85 -10.09 -6.94
CA PRO A 299 9.81 -10.46 -8.34
C PRO A 299 8.46 -10.12 -9.00
N LEU A 300 7.93 -8.92 -8.71
CA LEU A 300 6.60 -8.50 -9.11
C LEU A 300 6.62 -7.99 -10.55
N ARG A 301 5.89 -8.64 -11.46
CA ARG A 301 5.66 -8.17 -12.83
C ARG A 301 4.60 -7.07 -12.90
N LEU A 302 3.75 -7.03 -11.89
CA LEU A 302 2.70 -6.04 -11.66
C LEU A 302 2.94 -5.38 -10.31
N ALA A 303 3.27 -4.08 -10.30
CA ALA A 303 3.50 -3.35 -9.06
C ALA A 303 3.24 -1.86 -9.26
N ARG A 304 2.42 -1.28 -8.39
CA ARG A 304 2.15 0.15 -8.32
C ARG A 304 2.31 0.66 -6.90
N GLY A 305 2.54 1.96 -6.79
CA GLY A 305 2.77 2.60 -5.51
C GLY A 305 3.99 2.06 -4.77
N THR A 306 4.04 2.29 -3.48
CA THR A 306 5.14 1.84 -2.62
C THR A 306 4.98 0.38 -2.22
N GLN A 307 5.98 -0.43 -2.47
CA GLN A 307 6.01 -1.84 -2.05
C GLN A 307 6.54 -1.97 -0.62
N ASN A 308 5.64 -2.04 0.36
CA ASN A 308 5.99 -2.11 1.80
C ASN A 308 6.97 -3.25 2.11
N LYS A 309 6.84 -4.41 1.46
CA LYS A 309 7.76 -5.55 1.63
C LYS A 309 9.22 -5.20 1.35
N ILE A 310 9.46 -4.29 0.38
CA ILE A 310 10.81 -3.79 0.08
C ILE A 310 11.28 -2.93 1.23
N LEU A 311 10.46 -1.96 1.68
CA LEU A 311 10.80 -1.08 2.80
C LEU A 311 11.03 -1.85 4.12
N GLU A 312 10.17 -2.83 4.41
CA GLU A 312 10.26 -3.69 5.60
C GLU A 312 11.55 -4.50 5.59
N SER A 313 11.91 -5.10 4.45
CA SER A 313 13.17 -5.85 4.29
C SER A 313 14.39 -4.93 4.39
N MET A 314 14.38 -3.79 3.71
CA MET A 314 15.45 -2.79 3.79
C MET A 314 15.62 -2.23 5.22
N ALA A 315 14.52 -2.01 5.93
CA ALA A 315 14.52 -1.58 7.33
C ALA A 315 15.16 -2.61 8.25
N MET A 316 14.99 -3.90 7.97
CA MET A 316 15.70 -4.98 8.68
C MET A 316 17.16 -5.17 8.23
N GLY A 317 17.65 -4.34 7.32
CA GLY A 317 19.00 -4.51 6.76
C GLY A 317 19.14 -5.80 5.95
N ILE A 318 18.08 -6.25 5.30
CA ILE A 318 18.12 -7.39 4.40
C ILE A 318 18.25 -6.86 2.96
N PRO A 319 19.28 -7.23 2.21
CA PRO A 319 19.42 -6.88 0.81
C PRO A 319 18.19 -7.31 -0.01
N VAL A 320 17.76 -6.46 -0.93
CA VAL A 320 16.57 -6.73 -1.77
C VAL A 320 16.98 -6.88 -3.23
N VAL A 321 16.49 -7.93 -3.88
CA VAL A 321 16.48 -8.05 -5.34
C VAL A 321 15.05 -7.88 -5.83
N SER A 322 14.85 -6.97 -6.78
CA SER A 322 13.53 -6.52 -7.21
C SER A 322 13.43 -6.44 -8.73
N THR A 323 12.22 -6.51 -9.27
CA THR A 323 11.95 -6.09 -10.64
C THR A 323 11.95 -4.56 -10.74
N PRO A 324 12.17 -3.99 -11.94
CA PRO A 324 12.03 -2.54 -12.16
C PRO A 324 10.67 -1.99 -11.72
N GLN A 325 9.60 -2.75 -11.99
CA GLN A 325 8.23 -2.37 -11.62
C GLN A 325 8.04 -2.24 -10.10
N ALA A 326 8.57 -3.23 -9.33
CA ALA A 326 8.44 -3.21 -7.88
C ALA A 326 9.34 -2.16 -7.21
N ALA A 327 10.50 -1.84 -7.80
CA ALA A 327 11.41 -0.82 -7.31
C ALA A 327 10.94 0.62 -7.58
N LYS A 328 10.13 0.85 -8.62
CA LYS A 328 9.76 2.19 -9.13
C LYS A 328 9.12 3.10 -8.05
N GLY A 329 8.40 2.52 -7.09
CA GLY A 329 7.76 3.27 -5.99
C GLY A 329 8.64 3.50 -4.76
N ILE A 330 9.94 3.19 -4.83
CA ILE A 330 10.89 3.30 -3.73
C ILE A 330 11.94 4.35 -4.08
N SER A 331 12.16 5.32 -3.20
CA SER A 331 13.24 6.31 -3.34
C SER A 331 14.59 5.67 -3.00
N ALA A 332 15.09 4.82 -3.92
CA ALA A 332 16.31 4.06 -3.74
C ALA A 332 17.11 3.99 -5.07
N ILE A 333 18.43 3.97 -4.96
CA ILE A 333 19.34 3.90 -6.11
C ILE A 333 19.65 2.43 -6.40
N PRO A 334 19.30 1.90 -7.60
CA PRO A 334 19.70 0.55 -8.03
C PRO A 334 21.22 0.36 -7.95
N GLY A 335 21.65 -0.83 -7.52
CA GLY A 335 23.06 -1.16 -7.32
C GLY A 335 23.67 -0.67 -6.00
N LYS A 336 23.04 0.31 -5.34
CA LYS A 336 23.52 0.88 -4.06
C LYS A 336 22.62 0.48 -2.88
N HIS A 337 21.30 0.64 -3.02
CA HIS A 337 20.35 0.41 -1.93
C HIS A 337 19.55 -0.89 -2.11
N LEU A 338 19.40 -1.33 -3.36
CA LEU A 338 18.78 -2.59 -3.75
C LEU A 338 19.31 -3.00 -5.13
N LEU A 339 19.14 -4.25 -5.49
CA LEU A 339 19.45 -4.73 -6.84
C LEU A 339 18.17 -4.83 -7.67
N VAL A 340 18.28 -4.48 -8.96
CA VAL A 340 17.16 -4.51 -9.89
C VAL A 340 17.53 -5.41 -11.07
N ALA A 341 16.57 -6.26 -11.51
CA ALA A 341 16.72 -7.16 -12.63
C ALA A 341 15.42 -7.31 -13.42
N GLY A 342 15.51 -7.26 -14.75
CA GLY A 342 14.36 -7.21 -15.64
C GLY A 342 13.92 -8.58 -16.18
N ASN A 343 14.78 -9.60 -16.10
CA ASN A 343 14.52 -10.95 -16.64
C ASN A 343 15.02 -12.05 -15.69
N PRO A 344 14.60 -13.31 -15.88
CA PRO A 344 14.94 -14.42 -14.98
C PRO A 344 16.45 -14.65 -14.81
N GLY A 345 17.23 -14.55 -15.88
CA GLY A 345 18.68 -14.76 -15.86
C GLY A 345 19.40 -13.70 -15.03
N GLU A 346 19.09 -12.42 -15.25
CA GLU A 346 19.61 -11.31 -14.45
C GLU A 346 19.18 -11.43 -12.98
N PHE A 347 17.88 -11.74 -12.73
CA PHE A 347 17.36 -11.84 -11.38
C PHE A 347 18.06 -12.96 -10.60
N SER A 348 18.21 -14.14 -11.20
CA SER A 348 18.94 -15.26 -10.59
C SER A 348 20.40 -14.90 -10.31
N ALA A 349 21.10 -14.25 -11.24
CA ALA A 349 22.48 -13.80 -11.06
C ALA A 349 22.60 -12.84 -9.87
N ARG A 350 21.72 -11.82 -9.77
CA ARG A 350 21.73 -10.89 -8.63
C ARG A 350 21.45 -11.57 -7.29
N VAL A 351 20.56 -12.55 -7.24
CA VAL A 351 20.32 -13.33 -6.02
C VAL A 351 21.54 -14.16 -5.65
N ILE A 352 22.18 -14.83 -6.62
CA ILE A 352 23.40 -15.62 -6.41
C ILE A 352 24.53 -14.72 -5.91
N ASP A 353 24.75 -13.55 -6.53
CA ASP A 353 25.75 -12.57 -6.09
C ASP A 353 25.57 -12.22 -4.59
N VAL A 354 24.34 -11.93 -4.16
CA VAL A 354 24.05 -11.61 -2.74
C VAL A 354 24.25 -12.82 -1.84
N LEU A 355 23.95 -14.04 -2.30
CA LEU A 355 24.14 -15.26 -1.51
C LEU A 355 25.62 -15.65 -1.36
N GLN A 356 26.49 -15.38 -2.35
CA GLN A 356 27.88 -15.80 -2.38
C GLN A 356 28.86 -14.71 -1.96
N VAL A 357 28.56 -13.42 -2.23
CA VAL A 357 29.48 -12.31 -1.98
C VAL A 357 29.09 -11.56 -0.70
N LEU A 358 29.75 -11.91 0.41
CA LEU A 358 29.45 -11.35 1.74
C LEU A 358 29.63 -9.83 1.80
N GLU A 359 30.65 -9.29 1.15
CA GLU A 359 30.91 -7.85 1.11
C GLU A 359 29.77 -7.08 0.40
N LEU A 360 29.26 -7.61 -0.72
CA LEU A 360 28.11 -7.03 -1.40
C LEU A 360 26.87 -7.05 -0.49
N ARG A 361 26.64 -8.16 0.21
CA ARG A 361 25.53 -8.32 1.16
C ARG A 361 25.61 -7.28 2.27
N ARG A 362 26.77 -7.10 2.89
CA ARG A 362 27.00 -6.13 3.97
C ARG A 362 26.83 -4.69 3.47
N SER A 363 27.39 -4.38 2.30
CA SER A 363 27.30 -3.05 1.69
C SER A 363 25.84 -2.66 1.40
N LEU A 364 25.08 -3.55 0.71
CA LEU A 364 23.65 -3.33 0.43
C LEU A 364 22.82 -3.21 1.71
N SER A 365 23.07 -4.08 2.70
CA SER A 365 22.36 -4.07 3.98
C SER A 365 22.49 -2.71 4.69
N GLY A 366 23.69 -2.21 4.84
CA GLY A 366 23.97 -0.93 5.50
C GLY A 366 23.40 0.27 4.72
N ALA A 367 23.56 0.27 3.39
CA ALA A 367 23.07 1.34 2.54
C ALA A 367 21.53 1.35 2.48
N ALA A 368 20.88 0.18 2.39
CA ALA A 368 19.43 0.04 2.38
C ALA A 368 18.78 0.58 3.67
N ARG A 369 19.31 0.18 4.83
CA ARG A 369 18.81 0.63 6.13
C ARG A 369 18.90 2.15 6.28
N LYS A 370 20.05 2.74 5.97
CA LYS A 370 20.26 4.19 6.00
C LYS A 370 19.30 4.94 5.08
N GLN A 371 19.05 4.40 3.89
CA GLN A 371 18.12 4.99 2.93
C GLN A 371 16.67 4.99 3.45
N VAL A 372 16.23 3.90 4.06
CA VAL A 372 14.90 3.82 4.68
C VAL A 372 14.77 4.82 5.82
N GLU A 373 15.74 4.91 6.70
CA GLU A 373 15.74 5.86 7.82
C GLU A 373 15.72 7.32 7.36
N ALA A 374 16.38 7.62 6.23
CA ALA A 374 16.39 8.97 5.67
C ALA A 374 15.11 9.36 4.93
N MET A 375 14.55 8.44 4.10
CA MET A 375 13.54 8.79 3.10
C MET A 375 12.17 8.13 3.31
N HIS A 376 12.12 6.99 4.02
CA HIS A 376 10.92 6.17 4.16
C HIS A 376 10.54 5.88 5.62
N HIS A 377 10.89 6.78 6.52
CA HIS A 377 10.49 6.71 7.92
C HIS A 377 9.21 7.54 8.15
N TRP A 378 8.22 6.99 8.84
CA TRP A 378 6.93 7.66 9.02
C TRP A 378 7.04 9.11 9.53
N PRO A 379 7.88 9.47 10.51
CA PRO A 379 8.06 10.87 10.92
C PRO A 379 8.47 11.82 9.80
N ALA A 380 9.27 11.37 8.83
CA ALA A 380 9.63 12.21 7.68
C ALA A 380 8.42 12.46 6.77
N SER A 381 7.65 11.41 6.45
CA SER A 381 6.42 11.53 5.66
C SER A 381 5.37 12.42 6.36
N MET A 382 5.29 12.33 7.68
CA MET A 382 4.34 13.12 8.47
C MET A 382 4.73 14.60 8.57
N ARG A 383 6.02 14.95 8.49
CA ARG A 383 6.42 16.36 8.35
C ARG A 383 5.92 16.96 7.03
N ILE A 384 6.06 16.22 5.94
CA ILE A 384 5.51 16.63 4.64
C ILE A 384 3.99 16.82 4.73
N LEU A 385 3.30 15.92 5.46
CA LEU A 385 1.85 16.05 5.69
C LEU A 385 1.52 17.36 6.42
N ASP A 386 2.25 17.71 7.48
CA ASP A 386 2.05 18.97 8.22
C ASP A 386 2.27 20.19 7.28
N GLU A 387 3.35 20.20 6.52
CA GLU A 387 3.65 21.28 5.55
C GLU A 387 2.56 21.45 4.49
N VAL A 388 2.07 20.35 3.93
CA VAL A 388 0.98 20.35 2.94
C VAL A 388 -0.32 20.86 3.56
N LEU A 389 -0.62 20.47 4.80
CA LEU A 389 -1.80 20.92 5.53
C LEU A 389 -1.77 22.42 5.77
N GLU A 390 -0.65 22.94 6.26
CA GLU A 390 -0.45 24.38 6.53
C GLU A 390 -0.58 25.21 5.24
N GLN A 391 0.06 24.77 4.16
CA GLN A 391 -0.03 25.42 2.84
C GLN A 391 -1.46 25.42 2.29
N ALA A 392 -2.18 24.30 2.43
CA ALA A 392 -3.56 24.18 1.94
C ALA A 392 -4.52 25.08 2.71
N LEU A 393 -4.35 25.18 4.02
CA LEU A 393 -5.11 26.10 4.88
C LEU A 393 -4.81 27.57 4.57
N GLY A 394 -3.54 27.91 4.33
CA GLY A 394 -3.11 29.25 3.91
C GLY A 394 -3.75 29.69 2.59
N ARG A 395 -3.71 28.81 1.57
CA ARG A 395 -4.37 29.07 0.27
C ARG A 395 -5.88 29.25 0.37
N ARG A 396 -6.55 28.54 1.27
CA ARG A 396 -7.99 28.71 1.47
C ARG A 396 -8.34 30.04 2.10
N LYS A 397 -7.59 30.49 3.12
CA LYS A 397 -7.80 31.80 3.78
C LYS A 397 -7.66 32.98 2.81
N LEU A 398 -6.84 32.85 1.75
CA LEU A 398 -6.66 33.86 0.72
C LEU A 398 -7.79 33.89 -0.33
N ARG A 399 -8.64 32.86 -0.38
CA ARG A 399 -9.75 32.73 -1.33
C ARG A 399 -11.13 33.04 -0.71
N CYS A 400 -11.23 33.09 0.61
CA CYS A 400 -12.39 33.55 1.39
C CYS A 400 -12.25 35.01 1.75
#